data_05c6e3fc67f4e68c24bcc61bec77d570
#
_entry.id   05c6e3fc67f4e68c24bcc61bec77d570
#
_cell.length_a   1.000
_cell.length_b   1.000
_cell.length_c   1.000
_cell.angle_alpha   90.00
_cell.angle_beta   90.00
_cell.angle_gamma   90.00
#
_symmetry.space_group_name_H-M   'P 1'
#
loop_
_entity.id
_entity.type
_entity.pdbx_description
1 polymer ?
#
loop_
_entity_poly.entity_id
_entity_poly.type
_entity_poly.pdbx_seq_one_letter_code
_entity_poly.pdbx_strand_id
1 'polypeptide(L)'
;ILDNKQNLKKIVKIIHKEVRKKMLTFLKKNAYKKIVILDIPLLLENKINNKTYILIFVQSKKSEILKRLKKRKNFNQNLFNKFKKIQLPLDYKKKKSNFIIKNDFRKTTVKKYVKNIIRQISK
;
A
#
# COMPACT_ATOMS: atom_id res chain seq x y z
N ILE A 1 18.77 -0.37 -15.55
CA ILE A 1 17.64 0.57 -15.44
C ILE A 1 17.65 1.28 -14.08
N LEU A 2 17.89 0.58 -12.99
CA LEU A 2 17.91 1.18 -11.62
C LEU A 2 19.13 2.05 -11.32
N ASP A 3 20.20 1.91 -12.09
CA ASP A 3 21.46 2.66 -11.89
C ASP A 3 21.46 4.00 -12.64
N ASN A 4 20.56 4.21 -13.59
CA ASN A 4 20.39 5.50 -14.26
C ASN A 4 19.21 6.28 -13.65
N LYS A 5 19.52 7.25 -12.80
CA LYS A 5 18.53 8.09 -12.09
C LYS A 5 17.55 8.82 -13.01
N GLN A 6 18.00 9.25 -14.20
CA GLN A 6 17.12 9.96 -15.14
C GLN A 6 16.11 9.03 -15.80
N ASN A 7 16.55 7.84 -16.24
CA ASN A 7 15.67 6.83 -16.83
C ASN A 7 14.68 6.31 -15.78
N LEU A 8 15.12 6.11 -14.55
CA LEU A 8 14.24 5.72 -13.45
C LEU A 8 13.14 6.77 -13.23
N LYS A 9 13.48 8.07 -13.18
CA LYS A 9 12.49 9.15 -13.03
C LYS A 9 11.47 9.18 -14.16
N LYS A 10 11.89 8.98 -15.42
CA LYS A 10 10.99 8.92 -16.59
C LYS A 10 10.02 7.74 -16.49
N ILE A 11 10.53 6.54 -16.19
CA ILE A 11 9.72 5.32 -16.04
C ILE A 11 8.71 5.49 -14.90
N VAL A 12 9.15 5.98 -13.76
CA VAL A 12 8.28 6.24 -12.60
C VAL A 12 7.16 7.22 -12.97
N LYS A 13 7.45 8.30 -13.69
CA LYS A 13 6.44 9.27 -14.15
C LYS A 13 5.38 8.63 -15.06
N ILE A 14 5.81 7.80 -16.01
CA ILE A 14 4.90 7.07 -16.92
C ILE A 14 4.02 6.11 -16.12
N ILE A 15 4.63 5.29 -15.26
CA ILE A 15 3.89 4.33 -14.43
C ILE A 15 2.86 5.03 -13.54
N HIS A 16 3.22 6.15 -12.91
CA HIS A 16 2.29 6.91 -12.07
C HIS A 16 1.09 7.45 -12.85
N LYS A 17 1.32 7.93 -14.08
CA LYS A 17 0.23 8.39 -14.95
C LYS A 17 -0.73 7.26 -15.28
N GLU A 18 -0.21 6.10 -15.68
CA GLU A 18 -1.03 4.94 -16.01
C GLU A 18 -1.77 4.35 -14.80
N VAL A 19 -1.11 4.28 -13.63
CA VAL A 19 -1.74 3.84 -12.38
C VAL A 19 -2.90 4.76 -12.01
N ARG A 20 -2.72 6.09 -12.07
CA ARG A 20 -3.79 7.06 -11.82
C ARG A 20 -4.96 6.90 -12.80
N LYS A 21 -4.69 6.75 -14.09
CA LYS A 21 -5.71 6.55 -15.11
C LYS A 21 -6.53 5.29 -14.85
N LYS A 22 -5.86 4.16 -14.60
CA LYS A 22 -6.51 2.88 -14.27
C LYS A 22 -7.32 2.97 -12.98
N MET A 23 -6.79 3.62 -11.95
CA MET A 23 -7.49 3.84 -10.68
C MET A 23 -8.78 4.65 -10.89
N LEU A 24 -8.72 5.76 -11.61
CA LEU A 24 -9.90 6.60 -11.87
C LEU A 24 -10.95 5.85 -12.69
N THR A 25 -10.53 5.11 -13.71
CA THR A 25 -11.43 4.25 -14.51
C THR A 25 -12.08 3.19 -13.63
N PHE A 26 -11.32 2.55 -12.75
CA PHE A 26 -11.83 1.55 -11.81
C PHE A 26 -12.85 2.15 -10.84
N LEU A 27 -12.56 3.32 -10.27
CA LEU A 27 -13.47 4.03 -9.38
C LEU A 27 -14.77 4.41 -10.08
N LYS A 28 -14.70 4.96 -11.31
CA LYS A 28 -15.89 5.28 -12.12
C LYS A 28 -16.75 4.05 -12.36
N LYS A 29 -16.15 2.94 -12.76
CA LYS A 29 -16.88 1.67 -13.01
C LYS A 29 -17.54 1.08 -11.76
N ASN A 30 -17.05 1.43 -10.57
CA ASN A 30 -17.54 0.92 -9.30
C ASN A 30 -18.22 1.99 -8.44
N ALA A 31 -18.63 3.13 -9.03
CA ALA A 31 -19.22 4.25 -8.31
C ALA A 31 -20.53 3.89 -7.58
N TYR A 32 -21.23 2.85 -8.02
CA TYR A 32 -22.45 2.32 -7.38
C TYR A 32 -22.18 1.42 -6.17
N LYS A 33 -20.93 1.05 -5.93
CA LYS A 33 -20.54 0.21 -4.79
C LYS A 33 -20.41 1.04 -3.53
N LYS A 34 -20.96 0.55 -2.40
CA LYS A 34 -20.84 1.19 -1.09
C LYS A 34 -19.38 1.31 -0.62
N ILE A 35 -18.55 0.34 -0.95
CA ILE A 35 -17.13 0.29 -0.56
C ILE A 35 -16.32 -0.19 -1.75
N VAL A 36 -15.26 0.54 -2.04
CA VAL A 36 -14.25 0.17 -3.05
C VAL A 36 -12.89 0.15 -2.36
N ILE A 37 -12.16 -0.95 -2.52
CA ILE A 37 -10.83 -1.12 -1.92
C ILE A 37 -9.77 -0.89 -2.99
N LEU A 38 -8.79 -0.05 -2.67
CA LEU A 38 -7.63 0.22 -3.51
C LEU A 38 -6.36 -0.29 -2.81
N ASP A 39 -5.70 -1.27 -3.42
CA ASP A 39 -4.37 -1.72 -3.00
C ASP A 39 -3.33 -1.21 -4.01
N ILE A 40 -2.76 -0.05 -3.70
CA ILE A 40 -1.82 0.64 -4.57
C ILE A 40 -0.47 0.77 -3.88
N PRO A 41 0.59 0.14 -4.41
CA PRO A 41 1.93 0.29 -3.88
C PRO A 41 2.40 1.74 -3.88
N LEU A 42 3.10 2.14 -2.81
CA LEU A 42 3.68 3.48 -2.69
C LEU A 42 2.64 4.61 -2.84
N LEU A 43 1.43 4.40 -2.34
CA LEU A 43 0.30 5.34 -2.46
C LEU A 43 0.65 6.73 -1.91
N LEU A 44 1.20 6.79 -0.70
CA LEU A 44 1.54 8.05 -0.01
C LEU A 44 2.79 8.69 -0.59
N GLU A 45 3.79 7.89 -0.95
CA GLU A 45 5.03 8.35 -1.57
C GLU A 45 4.75 9.07 -2.90
N ASN A 46 3.77 8.58 -3.63
CA ASN A 46 3.39 9.10 -4.94
C ASN A 46 2.27 10.13 -4.89
N LYS A 47 1.80 10.48 -3.70
CA LYS A 47 0.71 11.46 -3.49
C LYS A 47 -0.54 11.14 -4.35
N ILE A 48 -0.86 9.85 -4.47
CA ILE A 48 -2.01 9.38 -5.26
C ILE A 48 -3.30 9.43 -4.42
N ASN A 49 -3.16 9.49 -3.10
CA ASN A 49 -4.29 9.54 -2.18
C ASN A 49 -5.08 10.84 -2.30
N ASN A 50 -6.40 10.73 -2.13
CA ASN A 50 -7.31 11.86 -1.96
C ASN A 50 -7.62 12.04 -0.47
N LYS A 51 -7.95 13.25 -0.05
CA LYS A 51 -8.35 13.57 1.33
C LYS A 51 -9.63 12.82 1.77
N THR A 52 -10.47 12.42 0.82
CA THR A 52 -11.70 11.67 1.06
C THR A 52 -11.47 10.16 1.25
N TYR A 53 -10.25 9.66 0.99
CA TYR A 53 -9.97 8.23 1.14
C TYR A 53 -9.74 7.86 2.59
N ILE A 54 -10.30 6.72 2.97
CA ILE A 54 -10.01 6.08 4.25
C ILE A 54 -8.73 5.28 4.09
N LEU A 55 -7.69 5.70 4.78
CA LEU A 55 -6.40 5.05 4.76
C LEU A 55 -6.29 3.99 5.85
N ILE A 56 -5.92 2.78 5.47
CA ILE A 56 -5.73 1.66 6.39
C ILE A 56 -4.26 1.25 6.39
N PHE A 57 -3.62 1.31 7.56
CA PHE A 57 -2.26 0.84 7.75
C PHE A 57 -2.25 -0.61 8.21
N VAL A 58 -1.60 -1.49 7.45
CA VAL A 58 -1.42 -2.89 7.84
C VAL A 58 -0.06 -3.05 8.51
N GLN A 59 -0.08 -3.26 9.83
CA GLN A 59 1.10 -3.40 10.66
C GLN A 59 1.44 -4.87 10.87
N SER A 60 2.68 -5.27 10.58
CA SER A 60 3.21 -6.61 10.86
C SER A 60 4.60 -6.53 11.49
N LYS A 61 5.00 -7.58 12.21
CA LYS A 61 6.35 -7.68 12.80
C LYS A 61 7.40 -7.74 11.68
N LYS A 62 8.48 -6.95 11.80
CA LYS A 62 9.57 -6.90 10.80
C LYS A 62 10.18 -8.28 10.54
N SER A 63 10.38 -9.09 11.59
CA SER A 63 10.92 -10.45 11.49
C SER A 63 10.05 -11.35 10.60
N GLU A 64 8.73 -11.29 10.77
CA GLU A 64 7.79 -12.08 9.96
C GLU A 64 7.75 -11.61 8.50
N ILE A 65 7.81 -10.30 8.27
CA ILE A 65 7.90 -9.73 6.92
C ILE A 65 9.16 -10.23 6.22
N LEU A 66 10.32 -10.12 6.87
CA LEU A 66 11.60 -10.58 6.31
C LEU A 66 11.62 -12.08 6.05
N LYS A 67 11.10 -12.88 6.99
CA LYS A 67 10.98 -14.35 6.82
C LYS A 67 10.16 -14.71 5.57
N ARG A 68 9.06 -13.98 5.31
CA ARG A 68 8.21 -14.19 4.15
C ARG A 68 8.85 -13.70 2.85
N LEU A 69 9.53 -12.56 2.89
CA LEU A 69 10.24 -12.03 1.73
C LEU A 69 11.37 -12.95 1.27
N LYS A 70 12.17 -13.49 2.22
CA LYS A 70 13.27 -14.42 1.92
C LYS A 70 12.79 -15.72 1.25
N LYS A 71 11.52 -16.12 1.46
CA LYS A 71 10.92 -17.29 0.80
C LYS A 71 10.52 -17.06 -0.66
N ARG A 72 10.51 -15.83 -1.14
CA ARG A 72 10.18 -15.53 -2.54
C ARG A 72 11.34 -15.92 -3.45
N LYS A 73 11.07 -16.61 -4.57
CA LYS A 73 12.07 -17.07 -5.55
C LYS A 73 13.03 -15.96 -6.00
N ASN A 74 12.55 -14.75 -6.17
CA ASN A 74 13.30 -13.61 -6.69
C ASN A 74 13.69 -12.61 -5.58
N PHE A 75 13.85 -13.08 -4.34
CA PHE A 75 14.29 -12.18 -3.27
C PHE A 75 15.73 -11.77 -3.49
N ASN A 76 15.96 -10.44 -3.49
CA ASN A 76 17.29 -9.84 -3.56
C ASN A 76 17.44 -8.83 -2.43
N GLN A 77 18.41 -9.04 -1.56
CA GLN A 77 18.66 -8.21 -0.38
C GLN A 77 19.02 -6.76 -0.76
N ASN A 78 19.85 -6.57 -1.80
CA ASN A 78 20.25 -5.23 -2.24
C ASN A 78 19.07 -4.46 -2.81
N LEU A 79 18.23 -5.12 -3.60
CA LEU A 79 17.01 -4.55 -4.14
C LEU A 79 16.02 -4.18 -3.01
N PHE A 80 15.86 -5.05 -2.03
CA PHE A 80 15.04 -4.78 -0.84
C PHE A 80 15.53 -3.54 -0.10
N ASN A 81 16.83 -3.39 0.11
CA ASN A 81 17.42 -2.23 0.78
C ASN A 81 17.22 -0.93 -0.04
N LYS A 82 17.34 -1.00 -1.37
CA LYS A 82 17.06 0.13 -2.26
C LYS A 82 15.59 0.55 -2.15
N PHE A 83 14.64 -0.38 -2.19
CA PHE A 83 13.21 -0.08 -2.05
C PHE A 83 12.87 0.48 -0.67
N LYS A 84 13.49 -0.03 0.39
CA LYS A 84 13.27 0.50 1.75
C LYS A 84 13.66 1.98 1.88
N LYS A 85 14.71 2.43 1.17
CA LYS A 85 15.13 3.83 1.16
C LYS A 85 14.16 4.77 0.44
N ILE A 86 13.38 4.26 -0.51
CA ILE A 86 12.39 5.03 -1.28
C ILE A 86 11.09 5.20 -0.50
N GLN A 87 10.79 4.27 0.39
CA GLN A 87 9.55 4.30 1.16
C GLN A 87 9.57 5.34 2.27
N LEU A 88 8.42 6.00 2.47
CA LEU A 88 8.20 6.86 3.64
C LEU A 88 8.31 6.05 4.94
N PRO A 89 8.75 6.69 6.05
CA PRO A 89 8.82 6.05 7.36
C PRO A 89 7.47 5.42 7.76
N LEU A 90 7.52 4.23 8.35
CA LEU A 90 6.30 3.52 8.78
C LEU A 90 5.48 4.32 9.78
N ASP A 91 6.13 5.04 10.69
CA ASP A 91 5.44 5.88 11.69
C ASP A 91 4.68 7.03 11.02
N TYR A 92 5.25 7.62 9.97
CA TYR A 92 4.57 8.64 9.18
C TYR A 92 3.31 8.05 8.51
N LYS A 93 3.43 6.88 7.86
CA LYS A 93 2.30 6.19 7.23
C LYS A 93 1.21 5.84 8.24
N LYS A 94 1.61 5.36 9.41
CA LYS A 94 0.72 5.03 10.52
C LYS A 94 -0.05 6.26 11.01
N LYS A 95 0.62 7.39 11.21
CA LYS A 95 -0.01 8.66 11.63
C LYS A 95 -0.98 9.22 10.61
N LYS A 96 -0.74 8.97 9.31
CA LYS A 96 -1.63 9.41 8.22
C LYS A 96 -2.82 8.50 7.99
N SER A 97 -2.87 7.34 8.61
CA SER A 97 -3.92 6.36 8.41
C SER A 97 -5.06 6.52 9.41
N ASN A 98 -6.29 6.33 8.92
CA ASN A 98 -7.51 6.39 9.74
C ASN A 98 -7.67 5.13 10.60
N PHE A 99 -7.22 3.98 10.08
CA PHE A 99 -7.30 2.70 10.78
C PHE A 99 -6.00 1.93 10.72
N ILE A 100 -5.80 1.06 11.73
CA ILE A 100 -4.64 0.18 11.83
C ILE A 100 -5.13 -1.26 11.94
N ILE A 101 -4.65 -2.13 11.06
CA ILE A 101 -4.83 -3.57 11.16
C ILE A 101 -3.51 -4.18 11.66
N LYS A 102 -3.53 -4.79 12.85
CA LYS A 102 -2.41 -5.62 13.32
C LYS A 102 -2.49 -6.98 12.64
N ASN A 103 -1.61 -7.23 11.70
CA ASN A 103 -1.56 -8.48 10.94
C ASN A 103 -0.49 -9.41 11.52
N ASP A 104 -0.94 -10.43 12.25
CA ASP A 104 -0.13 -11.55 12.75
C ASP A 104 -0.18 -12.76 11.81
N PHE A 105 -0.70 -12.57 10.60
CA PHE A 105 -0.93 -13.57 9.56
C PHE A 105 -1.95 -14.66 9.91
N ARG A 106 -2.73 -14.49 10.99
CA ARG A 106 -3.89 -15.34 11.29
C ARG A 106 -5.15 -14.72 10.71
N LYS A 107 -5.93 -15.52 9.98
CA LYS A 107 -7.21 -15.06 9.38
C LYS A 107 -8.18 -14.53 10.42
N THR A 108 -8.24 -15.14 11.59
CA THR A 108 -9.13 -14.74 12.71
C THR A 108 -8.83 -13.33 13.20
N THR A 109 -7.57 -13.01 13.44
CA THR A 109 -7.13 -11.68 13.88
C THR A 109 -7.48 -10.62 12.84
N VAL A 110 -7.10 -10.84 11.59
CA VAL A 110 -7.37 -9.88 10.49
C VAL A 110 -8.87 -9.69 10.30
N LYS A 111 -9.65 -10.78 10.30
CA LYS A 111 -11.12 -10.73 10.16
C LYS A 111 -11.78 -9.88 11.25
N LYS A 112 -11.30 -9.95 12.50
CA LYS A 112 -11.80 -9.12 13.61
C LYS A 112 -11.58 -7.63 13.34
N TYR A 113 -10.35 -7.23 12.92
CA TYR A 113 -10.07 -5.83 12.57
C TYR A 113 -10.92 -5.34 11.41
N VAL A 114 -11.01 -6.13 10.33
CA VAL A 114 -11.80 -5.77 9.15
C VAL A 114 -13.28 -5.59 9.49
N LYS A 115 -13.88 -6.52 10.24
CA LYS A 115 -15.28 -6.38 10.70
C LYS A 115 -15.51 -5.09 11.50
N ASN A 116 -14.59 -4.74 12.39
CA ASN A 116 -14.69 -3.51 13.18
C ASN A 116 -14.60 -2.26 12.30
N ILE A 117 -13.67 -2.23 11.35
CA ILE A 117 -13.53 -1.12 10.41
C ILE A 117 -14.81 -0.96 9.58
N ILE A 118 -15.33 -2.05 9.00
CA ILE A 118 -16.56 -2.00 8.20
C ILE A 118 -17.72 -1.43 9.03
N ARG A 119 -17.89 -1.85 10.28
CA ARG A 119 -18.94 -1.31 11.17
C ARG A 119 -18.81 0.20 11.38
N GLN A 120 -17.58 0.72 11.47
CA GLN A 120 -17.34 2.15 11.69
C GLN A 120 -17.57 3.00 10.44
N ILE A 121 -17.23 2.50 9.26
CA ILE A 121 -17.39 3.24 7.99
C ILE A 121 -18.79 3.10 7.38
N SER A 122 -19.60 2.14 7.84
CA SER A 122 -20.97 1.91 7.36
C SER A 122 -22.03 2.62 8.21
N LYS A 123 -21.60 3.38 9.22
CA LYS A 123 -22.48 4.28 9.98
C LYS A 123 -22.65 5.60 9.25
#